data_b863cb627d2edb60a506d7038a3f3b65
#
_entry.id   b863cb627d2edb60a506d7038a3f3b65
#
_cell.length_a   1.000
_cell.length_b   1.000
_cell.length_c   1.000
_cell.angle_alpha   90.00
_cell.angle_beta   90.00
_cell.angle_gamma   90.00
#
_symmetry.space_group_name_H-M   'P 1'
#
loop_
_entity.id
_entity.type
_entity.pdbx_description
1 polymer ?
#
loop_
_entity_poly.entity_id
_entity_poly.type
_entity_poly.pdbx_seq_one_letter_code
_entity_poly.pdbx_strand_id
1 'polypeptide(L)'
;MRDAIQINVRVGGAVLIIRDQRPGEEPVATRPMEDFEGYSSHNEWGTDHFGFTYFGDLSEFADALRQKGATFSVEPWEFNPGAHLCYLSAPDGVSVEIVQGRR
;
A
#
# COMPACT_ATOMS: atom_id res chain seq x y z
N MET A 1 3.71 -6.60 -11.64
CA MET A 1 4.24 -7.91 -11.84
C MET A 1 5.16 -8.37 -10.73
N ARG A 2 4.94 -9.52 -10.29
CA ARG A 2 5.63 -9.98 -9.13
C ARG A 2 6.49 -11.18 -9.42
N ASP A 3 7.77 -10.98 -9.44
CA ASP A 3 8.73 -12.04 -9.73
C ASP A 3 9.66 -12.33 -8.55
N ALA A 4 9.37 -11.75 -7.38
CA ALA A 4 10.11 -12.07 -6.16
C ALA A 4 9.39 -13.17 -5.42
N ILE A 5 10.12 -13.91 -4.60
CA ILE A 5 9.53 -14.94 -3.75
C ILE A 5 8.73 -14.24 -2.65
N GLN A 6 7.51 -14.71 -2.44
CA GLN A 6 6.62 -14.13 -1.44
C GLN A 6 6.17 -15.20 -0.46
N ILE A 7 6.21 -14.88 0.82
CA ILE A 7 5.71 -15.75 1.88
C ILE A 7 4.64 -15.00 2.65
N ASN A 8 3.49 -15.64 2.83
CA ASN A 8 2.40 -15.07 3.60
C ASN A 8 2.35 -15.74 4.97
N VAL A 9 2.42 -14.94 6.02
CA VAL A 9 2.36 -15.43 7.40
C VAL A 9 1.11 -14.85 8.05
N ARG A 10 0.25 -15.75 8.54
CA ARG A 10 -0.99 -15.32 9.19
C ARG A 10 -0.77 -15.26 10.68
N VAL A 11 -1.16 -14.14 11.29
CA VAL A 11 -1.05 -13.94 12.72
C VAL A 11 -2.37 -13.30 13.18
N GLY A 12 -3.21 -14.11 13.84
CA GLY A 12 -4.53 -13.62 14.22
C GLY A 12 -5.32 -13.20 13.00
N GLY A 13 -5.84 -11.99 13.00
CA GLY A 13 -6.57 -11.46 11.86
C GLY A 13 -5.70 -10.76 10.84
N ALA A 14 -4.38 -10.79 11.01
CA ALA A 14 -3.47 -10.09 10.13
C ALA A 14 -2.72 -11.06 9.23
N VAL A 15 -2.26 -10.55 8.10
CA VAL A 15 -1.40 -11.31 7.19
C VAL A 15 -0.15 -10.49 6.96
N LEU A 16 1.01 -11.09 7.24
CA LEU A 16 2.29 -10.48 6.92
C LEU A 16 2.76 -11.05 5.60
N ILE A 17 3.11 -10.18 4.68
CA ILE A 17 3.64 -10.57 3.38
C ILE A 17 5.11 -10.25 3.37
N ILE A 18 5.94 -11.29 3.27
CA ILE A 18 7.38 -11.14 3.30
C ILE A 18 7.90 -11.46 1.91
N ARG A 19 8.70 -10.56 1.35
CA ARG A 19 9.23 -10.71 0.00
C ARG A 19 10.72 -10.69 0.00
N ASP A 20 11.27 -11.50 -0.88
CA ASP A 20 12.68 -11.49 -1.18
C ASP A 20 12.95 -10.44 -2.25
N GLN A 21 14.22 -10.24 -2.55
CA GLN A 21 14.67 -9.35 -3.60
C GLN A 21 14.17 -9.82 -4.96
N ARG A 22 13.77 -8.86 -5.80
CA ARG A 22 13.42 -9.20 -7.17
C ARG A 22 14.67 -9.61 -7.94
N PRO A 23 14.57 -10.62 -8.78
CA PRO A 23 15.74 -11.03 -9.58
C PRO A 23 16.27 -9.86 -10.40
N GLY A 24 17.57 -9.63 -10.31
CA GLY A 24 18.22 -8.60 -11.12
C GLY A 24 18.04 -7.20 -10.62
N GLU A 25 17.34 -7.00 -9.50
CA GLU A 25 17.13 -5.66 -8.94
C GLU A 25 17.64 -5.59 -7.52
N GLU A 26 18.38 -4.55 -7.23
CA GLU A 26 18.88 -4.32 -5.88
C GLU A 26 17.86 -3.49 -5.11
N PRO A 27 17.27 -4.01 -4.03
CA PRO A 27 16.33 -3.21 -3.26
C PRO A 27 17.03 -2.03 -2.60
N VAL A 28 16.31 -0.94 -2.44
CA VAL A 28 16.85 0.24 -1.80
C VAL A 28 16.36 0.31 -0.35
N ALA A 29 17.02 1.11 0.45
CA ALA A 29 16.59 1.31 1.84
C ALA A 29 15.29 2.08 1.84
N THR A 30 14.47 1.81 2.86
CA THR A 30 13.21 2.52 3.03
C THR A 30 13.48 4.01 3.17
N ARG A 31 12.71 4.81 2.48
CA ARG A 31 12.88 6.26 2.48
C ARG A 31 11.51 6.92 2.47
N PRO A 32 11.43 8.19 2.88
CA PRO A 32 10.16 8.91 2.79
C PRO A 32 9.65 8.93 1.36
N MET A 33 8.36 8.69 1.20
CA MET A 33 7.72 8.70 -0.10
C MET A 33 7.24 10.12 -0.39
N GLU A 34 7.61 10.65 -1.56
CA GLU A 34 7.24 12.01 -1.93
C GLU A 34 6.07 12.03 -2.88
N ASP A 35 6.06 11.14 -3.85
CA ASP A 35 4.96 11.02 -4.80
C ASP A 35 4.95 9.63 -5.37
N PHE A 36 3.88 9.31 -6.09
CA PHE A 36 3.73 7.96 -6.61
C PHE A 36 4.77 7.61 -7.67
N GLU A 37 5.18 8.58 -8.47
CA GLU A 37 6.14 8.29 -9.54
C GLU A 37 7.47 7.86 -8.98
N GLY A 38 7.84 8.41 -7.82
CA GLY A 38 9.08 8.02 -7.18
C GLY A 38 8.96 6.82 -6.26
N TYR A 39 7.77 6.27 -6.14
CA TYR A 39 7.51 5.18 -5.21
C TYR A 39 7.75 3.84 -5.88
N SER A 40 8.59 3.03 -5.26
CA SER A 40 8.91 1.70 -5.80
C SER A 40 8.43 0.64 -4.83
N SER A 41 7.12 0.45 -4.79
CA SER A 41 6.53 -0.53 -3.90
C SER A 41 7.08 -1.91 -4.19
N HIS A 42 7.30 -2.67 -3.14
CA HIS A 42 7.76 -4.05 -3.21
C HIS A 42 9.22 -4.18 -3.64
N ASN A 43 9.98 -3.10 -3.54
CA ASN A 43 11.40 -3.17 -3.89
C ASN A 43 12.26 -2.33 -2.94
N GLU A 44 11.88 -2.30 -1.66
CA GLU A 44 12.64 -1.61 -0.63
C GLU A 44 12.85 -2.54 0.55
N TRP A 45 14.00 -2.43 1.18
CA TRP A 45 14.24 -3.16 2.41
C TRP A 45 13.40 -2.57 3.54
N GLY A 46 13.01 -3.41 4.46
CA GLY A 46 12.22 -2.96 5.61
C GLY A 46 10.74 -3.09 5.34
N THR A 47 9.95 -2.31 6.06
CA THR A 47 8.50 -2.32 5.91
C THR A 47 8.11 -1.48 4.71
N ASP A 48 7.54 -2.14 3.70
CA ASP A 48 7.09 -1.43 2.50
C ASP A 48 5.83 -0.64 2.80
N HIS A 49 4.83 -1.30 3.35
CA HIS A 49 3.59 -0.64 3.74
C HIS A 49 2.78 -1.59 4.60
N PHE A 50 1.74 -1.07 5.22
CA PHE A 50 0.72 -1.89 5.85
C PHE A 50 -0.63 -1.31 5.46
N GLY A 51 -1.70 -2.06 5.71
CA GLY A 51 -2.98 -1.62 5.20
C GLY A 51 -4.16 -2.08 6.01
N PHE A 52 -5.29 -1.52 5.63
CA PHE A 52 -6.58 -1.79 6.26
C PHE A 52 -7.60 -2.09 5.18
N THR A 53 -8.63 -2.81 5.56
CA THR A 53 -9.79 -3.00 4.70
C THR A 53 -10.89 -2.06 5.17
N TYR A 54 -11.44 -1.29 4.23
CA TYR A 54 -12.57 -0.40 4.51
C TYR A 54 -13.80 -0.96 3.83
N PHE A 55 -14.87 -1.12 4.60
CA PHE A 55 -16.12 -1.64 4.06
C PHE A 55 -17.04 -0.47 3.78
N GLY A 56 -17.15 -0.10 2.52
CA GLY A 56 -17.93 1.03 2.07
C GLY A 56 -17.34 1.58 0.79
N ASP A 57 -17.78 2.76 0.40
CA ASP A 57 -17.29 3.42 -0.81
C ASP A 57 -15.96 4.07 -0.53
N LEU A 58 -14.90 3.55 -1.16
CA LEU A 58 -13.56 4.02 -0.90
C LEU A 58 -13.36 5.46 -1.34
N SER A 59 -13.99 5.86 -2.45
CA SER A 59 -13.86 7.24 -2.93
C SER A 59 -14.43 8.23 -1.94
N GLU A 60 -15.59 7.92 -1.35
CA GLU A 60 -16.17 8.79 -0.35
C GLU A 60 -15.31 8.86 0.90
N PHE A 61 -14.76 7.71 1.31
CA PHE A 61 -13.90 7.67 2.47
C PHE A 61 -12.63 8.49 2.24
N ALA A 62 -12.06 8.36 1.04
CA ALA A 62 -10.86 9.13 0.69
C ALA A 62 -11.15 10.63 0.72
N ASP A 63 -12.31 11.04 0.22
CA ASP A 63 -12.68 12.47 0.26
C ASP A 63 -12.78 12.96 1.69
N ALA A 64 -13.36 12.16 2.58
CA ALA A 64 -13.46 12.54 3.99
C ALA A 64 -12.08 12.66 4.63
N LEU A 65 -11.18 11.74 4.31
CA LEU A 65 -9.82 11.80 4.83
C LEU A 65 -9.07 13.02 4.29
N ARG A 66 -9.28 13.33 3.01
CA ARG A 66 -8.63 14.47 2.39
C ARG A 66 -9.06 15.78 3.06
N GLN A 67 -10.33 15.87 3.45
CA GLN A 67 -10.82 17.05 4.16
C GLN A 67 -10.19 17.18 5.54
N LYS A 68 -9.69 16.09 6.10
CA LYS A 68 -9.00 16.11 7.38
C LYS A 68 -7.50 16.30 7.23
N GLY A 69 -7.03 16.54 6.01
CA GLY A 69 -5.63 16.83 5.77
C GLY A 69 -4.79 15.66 5.30
N ALA A 70 -5.42 14.53 4.99
CA ALA A 70 -4.66 13.38 4.51
C ALA A 70 -4.12 13.63 3.11
N THR A 71 -2.96 13.06 2.85
CA THR A 71 -2.30 13.14 1.55
C THR A 71 -2.25 11.74 0.95
N PHE A 72 -2.45 11.64 -0.37
CA PHE A 72 -2.46 10.36 -1.06
C PHE A 72 -1.31 10.29 -2.03
N SER A 73 -0.55 9.19 -1.99
CA SER A 73 0.44 8.91 -3.02
C SER A 73 -0.19 8.14 -4.16
N VAL A 74 -1.26 7.39 -3.89
CA VAL A 74 -2.07 6.74 -4.91
C VAL A 74 -3.52 7.03 -4.58
N GLU A 75 -4.19 7.77 -5.47
CA GLU A 75 -5.60 8.07 -5.31
C GLU A 75 -6.42 6.79 -5.47
N PRO A 76 -7.67 6.78 -4.98
CA PRO A 76 -8.51 5.59 -5.15
C PRO A 76 -8.50 5.11 -6.59
N TRP A 77 -8.23 3.85 -6.78
CA TRP A 77 -7.96 3.26 -8.08
C TRP A 77 -8.52 1.86 -8.13
N GLU A 78 -9.15 1.55 -9.26
CA GLU A 78 -9.66 0.21 -9.50
C GLU A 78 -8.57 -0.60 -10.19
N PHE A 79 -7.87 -1.44 -9.42
CA PHE A 79 -6.73 -2.18 -9.97
C PHE A 79 -7.17 -3.49 -10.63
N ASN A 80 -8.33 -4.01 -10.25
CA ASN A 80 -8.98 -5.15 -10.90
C ASN A 80 -10.48 -4.87 -10.88
N PRO A 81 -11.27 -5.49 -11.77
CA PRO A 81 -12.71 -5.23 -11.77
C PRO A 81 -13.34 -5.43 -10.40
N GLY A 82 -13.91 -4.37 -9.87
CA GLY A 82 -14.56 -4.38 -8.57
C GLY A 82 -13.62 -4.27 -7.38
N ALA A 83 -12.32 -4.18 -7.61
CA ALA A 83 -11.34 -4.12 -6.53
C ALA A 83 -10.66 -2.76 -6.54
N HIS A 84 -10.81 -2.02 -5.45
CA HIS A 84 -10.29 -0.65 -5.34
C HIS A 84 -9.32 -0.54 -4.19
N LEU A 85 -8.32 0.30 -4.35
CA LEU A 85 -7.37 0.61 -3.29
C LEU A 85 -6.88 2.04 -3.42
N CYS A 86 -6.26 2.53 -2.35
CA CYS A 86 -5.52 3.78 -2.39
C CYS A 86 -4.36 3.66 -1.40
N TYR A 87 -3.40 4.56 -1.52
CA TYR A 87 -2.29 4.62 -0.58
C TYR A 87 -2.22 6.01 0.01
N LEU A 88 -2.17 6.06 1.33
CA LEU A 88 -1.95 7.30 2.07
C LEU A 88 -0.47 7.49 2.29
N SER A 89 -0.03 8.73 2.17
CA SER A 89 1.32 9.13 2.52
C SER A 89 1.28 9.67 3.94
N ALA A 90 1.70 8.85 4.89
CA ALA A 90 1.65 9.20 6.31
C ALA A 90 2.98 9.85 6.72
N PRO A 91 3.04 10.40 7.95
CA PRO A 91 4.28 11.01 8.41
C PRO A 91 5.46 10.05 8.40
N ASP A 92 6.65 10.59 8.24
CA ASP A 92 7.91 9.86 8.33
C ASP A 92 8.05 8.79 7.25
N GLY A 93 7.43 9.01 6.10
CA GLY A 93 7.58 8.08 4.98
C GLY A 93 6.79 6.80 5.11
N VAL A 94 5.87 6.74 6.06
CA VAL A 94 5.05 5.56 6.25
C VAL A 94 3.98 5.52 5.16
N SER A 95 3.80 4.36 4.54
CA SER A 95 2.80 4.15 3.51
C SER A 95 1.68 3.28 4.06
N VAL A 96 0.45 3.72 3.88
CA VAL A 96 -0.72 2.99 4.37
C VAL A 96 -1.65 2.71 3.21
N GLU A 97 -1.91 1.44 2.97
CA GLU A 97 -2.84 1.02 1.92
C GLU A 97 -4.23 0.87 2.50
N ILE A 98 -5.24 1.30 1.75
CA ILE A 98 -6.63 1.04 2.12
C ILE A 98 -7.28 0.32 0.95
N VAL A 99 -7.81 -0.86 1.22
CA VAL A 99 -8.46 -1.69 0.22
C VAL A 99 -9.94 -1.69 0.51
N GLN A 100 -10.75 -1.49 -0.53
CA GLN A 100 -12.19 -1.57 -0.38
C GLN A 100 -12.60 -3.03 -0.28
N GLY A 101 -13.27 -3.36 0.81
CA GLY A 101 -13.72 -4.71 1.05
C GLY A 101 -15.21 -4.85 0.83
N ARG A 102 -15.67 -6.08 0.89
CA ARG A 102 -17.09 -6.40 0.78
C ARG A 102 -17.53 -7.11 2.04
N ARG A 103 -18.78 -6.86 2.40
CA ARG A 103 -19.39 -7.58 3.51
C ARG A 103 -20.27 -8.69 3.00
#